data_d79107494459f1b41029676a5a6885ae
#
_entry.id   d79107494459f1b41029676a5a6885ae
#
_cell.length_a   1.000
_cell.length_b   1.000
_cell.length_c   1.000
_cell.angle_alpha   90.00
_cell.angle_beta   90.00
_cell.angle_gamma   90.00
#
_symmetry.space_group_name_H-M   'P 1'
#
loop_
_entity.id
_entity.type
_entity.pdbx_description
1 polymer ?
#
loop_
_entity_poly.entity_id
_entity_poly.type
_entity_poly.pdbx_seq_one_letter_code
_entity_poly.pdbx_strand_id
1 'polypeptide(L)'
;MTEKNAEKKYIERFKNDYAFRTFFFSAVSLITGAAYAAYNLFLGLAYSSAWNTGIAAYYLSLFCIRFFILSAEIKYVKKGYDEPQKEKARKRLFRVQSALLFSTDISLIAPITLMALQKKEVNFSSVHAITIAAYTTYKIIMSAINFSKAKKNGNLSVKMLRNVNLVDALVSVLSLQYALVMTFGGGI
;
A
#
# COMPACT_ATOMS: atom_id res chain seq x y z
N MET A 1 1.39 24.90 30.43
CA MET A 1 2.53 24.36 29.66
C MET A 1 2.10 24.34 28.21
N THR A 2 2.56 25.30 27.43
CA THR A 2 1.91 25.85 26.25
C THR A 2 1.91 24.92 25.05
N GLU A 3 0.80 24.91 24.32
CA GLU A 3 0.55 24.25 23.03
C GLU A 3 1.75 24.30 22.06
N LYS A 4 2.43 25.45 21.99
CA LYS A 4 3.69 25.66 21.25
C LYS A 4 4.83 24.69 21.62
N ASN A 5 4.92 24.24 22.87
CA ASN A 5 5.97 23.30 23.29
C ASN A 5 5.63 21.86 22.85
N ALA A 6 4.34 21.52 22.80
CA ALA A 6 3.90 20.24 22.28
C ALA A 6 4.14 20.16 20.76
N GLU A 7 3.79 21.19 20.00
CA GLU A 7 4.04 21.26 18.54
C GLU A 7 5.54 21.14 18.19
N LYS A 8 6.41 21.89 18.88
CA LYS A 8 7.87 21.77 18.67
C LYS A 8 8.38 20.35 18.92
N LYS A 9 7.92 19.70 19.99
CA LYS A 9 8.28 18.31 20.32
C LYS A 9 7.81 17.31 19.26
N TYR A 10 6.59 17.50 18.68
CA TYR A 10 6.09 16.67 17.57
C TYR A 10 6.90 16.87 16.29
N ILE A 11 7.26 18.10 15.95
CA ILE A 11 8.06 18.43 14.77
C ILE A 11 9.47 17.85 14.89
N GLU A 12 10.12 17.96 16.05
CA GLU A 12 11.44 17.37 16.30
C GLU A 12 11.38 15.84 16.22
N ARG A 13 10.37 15.21 16.81
CA ARG A 13 10.19 13.76 16.74
C ARG A 13 9.93 13.31 15.30
N PHE A 14 9.15 14.05 14.54
CA PHE A 14 8.89 13.76 13.13
C PHE A 14 10.16 13.86 12.27
N LYS A 15 11.07 14.79 12.57
CA LYS A 15 12.35 14.94 11.86
C LYS A 15 13.34 13.83 12.20
N ASN A 16 13.44 13.47 13.48
CA ASN A 16 14.51 12.63 14.00
C ASN A 16 14.14 11.13 14.11
N ASP A 17 12.84 10.80 14.23
CA ASP A 17 12.37 9.42 14.40
C ASP A 17 11.78 8.86 13.10
N TYR A 18 12.58 8.03 12.41
CA TYR A 18 12.16 7.36 11.18
C TYR A 18 10.96 6.42 11.40
N ALA A 19 10.88 5.75 12.56
CA ALA A 19 9.77 4.86 12.88
C ALA A 19 8.48 5.66 13.03
N PHE A 20 8.50 6.75 13.80
CA PHE A 20 7.34 7.63 13.99
C PHE A 20 6.82 8.16 12.65
N ARG A 21 7.71 8.64 11.79
CA ARG A 21 7.36 9.10 10.45
C ARG A 21 6.75 7.99 9.59
N THR A 22 7.27 6.76 9.70
CA THR A 22 6.72 5.62 8.96
C THR A 22 5.30 5.28 9.43
N PHE A 23 5.04 5.27 10.73
CA PHE A 23 3.70 5.02 11.27
C PHE A 23 2.72 6.11 10.85
N PHE A 24 3.12 7.38 10.89
CA PHE A 24 2.30 8.50 10.45
C PHE A 24 1.90 8.37 8.96
N PHE A 25 2.88 8.19 8.07
CA PHE A 25 2.58 8.02 6.64
C PHE A 25 1.80 6.74 6.35
N SER A 26 1.97 5.68 7.14
CA SER A 26 1.16 4.48 7.01
C SER A 26 -0.30 4.69 7.43
N ALA A 27 -0.55 5.51 8.43
CA ALA A 27 -1.91 5.91 8.81
C ALA A 27 -2.58 6.75 7.72
N VAL A 28 -1.86 7.72 7.13
CA VAL A 28 -2.36 8.49 5.97
C VAL A 28 -2.64 7.55 4.79
N SER A 29 -1.71 6.65 4.47
CA SER A 29 -1.88 5.66 3.40
C SER A 29 -3.05 4.68 3.65
N LEU A 30 -3.41 4.43 4.91
CA LEU A 30 -4.58 3.62 5.28
C LEU A 30 -5.87 4.32 4.86
N ILE A 31 -5.99 5.63 5.13
CA ILE A 31 -7.17 6.43 4.77
C ILE A 31 -7.29 6.54 3.24
N THR A 32 -6.20 6.88 2.56
CA THR A 32 -6.20 7.00 1.09
C THR A 32 -6.48 5.67 0.41
N GLY A 33 -5.93 4.55 0.95
CA GLY A 33 -6.19 3.20 0.47
C GLY A 33 -7.65 2.79 0.63
N ALA A 34 -8.29 3.13 1.76
CA ALA A 34 -9.72 2.88 1.99
C ALA A 34 -10.60 3.65 1.00
N ALA A 35 -10.31 4.95 0.79
CA ALA A 35 -11.03 5.77 -0.17
C ALA A 35 -10.89 5.23 -1.60
N TYR A 36 -9.70 4.78 -1.98
CA TYR A 36 -9.44 4.19 -3.30
C TYR A 36 -10.13 2.83 -3.47
N ALA A 37 -10.16 1.99 -2.43
CA ALA A 37 -10.89 0.73 -2.43
C ALA A 37 -12.41 0.97 -2.62
N ALA A 38 -12.98 1.92 -1.87
CA ALA A 38 -14.39 2.28 -1.95
C ALA A 38 -14.76 2.82 -3.35
N TYR A 39 -13.93 3.69 -3.92
CA TYR A 39 -14.11 4.22 -5.27
C TYR A 39 -14.11 3.11 -6.34
N ASN A 40 -13.11 2.21 -6.29
CA ASN A 40 -13.04 1.11 -7.24
C ASN A 40 -14.16 0.09 -7.05
N LEU A 41 -14.61 -0.15 -5.81
CA LEU A 41 -15.77 -1.00 -5.54
C LEU A 41 -17.03 -0.40 -6.14
N PHE A 42 -17.25 0.90 -5.98
CA PHE A 42 -18.37 1.60 -6.60
C PHE A 42 -18.34 1.46 -8.13
N LEU A 43 -17.19 1.70 -8.77
CA LEU A 43 -17.05 1.52 -10.23
C LEU A 43 -17.25 0.07 -10.64
N GLY A 44 -16.73 -0.89 -9.86
CA GLY A 44 -16.90 -2.32 -10.12
C GLY A 44 -18.36 -2.74 -10.14
N LEU A 45 -19.15 -2.26 -9.20
CA LEU A 45 -20.57 -2.56 -9.07
C LEU A 45 -21.39 -1.80 -10.13
N ALA A 46 -21.13 -0.50 -10.33
CA ALA A 46 -21.89 0.34 -11.27
C ALA A 46 -21.71 -0.09 -12.72
N TYR A 47 -20.50 -0.52 -13.11
CA TYR A 47 -20.16 -0.87 -14.48
C TYR A 47 -19.92 -2.37 -14.70
N SER A 48 -20.20 -3.21 -13.69
CA SER A 48 -19.95 -4.67 -13.71
C SER A 48 -18.52 -5.01 -14.16
N SER A 49 -17.54 -4.21 -13.70
CA SER A 49 -16.14 -4.32 -14.11
C SER A 49 -15.38 -5.27 -13.19
N ALA A 50 -14.99 -6.43 -13.69
CA ALA A 50 -14.16 -7.40 -12.95
C ALA A 50 -12.81 -6.80 -12.52
N TRP A 51 -12.22 -5.92 -13.36
CA TRP A 51 -10.98 -5.22 -13.03
C TRP A 51 -11.13 -4.31 -11.81
N ASN A 52 -12.12 -3.41 -11.81
CA ASN A 52 -12.33 -2.49 -10.70
C ASN A 52 -12.67 -3.24 -9.41
N THR A 53 -13.47 -4.31 -9.48
CA THR A 53 -13.79 -5.17 -8.34
C THR A 53 -12.53 -5.86 -7.80
N GLY A 54 -11.65 -6.38 -8.67
CA GLY A 54 -10.38 -6.99 -8.28
C GLY A 54 -9.43 -6.00 -7.60
N ILE A 55 -9.30 -4.79 -8.16
CA ILE A 55 -8.51 -3.71 -7.57
C ILE A 55 -9.08 -3.28 -6.21
N ALA A 56 -10.41 -3.19 -6.08
CA ALA A 56 -11.05 -2.88 -4.80
C ALA A 56 -10.72 -3.93 -3.73
N ALA A 57 -10.85 -5.22 -4.05
CA ALA A 57 -10.52 -6.33 -3.16
C ALA A 57 -9.03 -6.30 -2.75
N TYR A 58 -8.13 -6.01 -3.69
CA TYR A 58 -6.71 -5.84 -3.41
C TYR A 58 -6.44 -4.71 -2.41
N TYR A 59 -6.95 -3.50 -2.65
CA TYR A 59 -6.74 -2.36 -1.75
C TYR A 59 -7.41 -2.56 -0.39
N LEU A 60 -8.54 -3.26 -0.33
CA LEU A 60 -9.17 -3.64 0.93
C LEU A 60 -8.29 -4.61 1.73
N SER A 61 -7.66 -5.58 1.06
CA SER A 61 -6.69 -6.48 1.70
C SER A 61 -5.48 -5.73 2.26
N LEU A 62 -4.89 -4.81 1.49
CA LEU A 62 -3.80 -3.95 1.97
C LEU A 62 -4.22 -3.06 3.13
N PHE A 63 -5.45 -2.53 3.10
CA PHE A 63 -6.03 -1.77 4.21
C PHE A 63 -6.08 -2.63 5.48
N CYS A 64 -6.63 -3.84 5.41
CA CYS A 64 -6.70 -4.76 6.54
C CYS A 64 -5.29 -5.08 7.10
N ILE A 65 -4.33 -5.40 6.24
CA ILE A 65 -2.96 -5.69 6.67
C ILE A 65 -2.34 -4.50 7.42
N ARG A 66 -2.43 -3.28 6.86
CA ARG A 66 -1.91 -2.06 7.52
C ARG A 66 -2.63 -1.77 8.83
N PHE A 67 -3.96 -1.92 8.84
CA PHE A 67 -4.77 -1.72 10.04
C PHE A 67 -4.37 -2.67 11.17
N PHE A 68 -4.16 -3.95 10.88
CA PHE A 68 -3.71 -4.94 11.87
C PHE A 68 -2.32 -4.62 12.42
N ILE A 69 -1.37 -4.19 11.58
CA ILE A 69 -0.02 -3.82 12.02
C ILE A 69 -0.08 -2.61 12.96
N LEU A 70 -0.79 -1.54 12.56
CA LEU A 70 -0.91 -0.32 13.36
C LEU A 70 -1.65 -0.57 14.68
N SER A 71 -2.73 -1.33 14.64
CA SER A 71 -3.52 -1.70 15.84
C SER A 71 -2.70 -2.55 16.81
N ALA A 72 -1.88 -3.48 16.29
CA ALA A 72 -0.99 -4.28 17.12
C ALA A 72 0.06 -3.42 17.82
N GLU A 73 0.69 -2.48 17.13
CA GLU A 73 1.66 -1.57 17.74
C GLU A 73 1.04 -0.69 18.83
N ILE A 74 -0.14 -0.13 18.58
CA ILE A 74 -0.88 0.64 19.59
C ILE A 74 -1.18 -0.23 20.82
N LYS A 75 -1.60 -1.49 20.61
CA LYS A 75 -1.88 -2.43 21.69
C LYS A 75 -0.64 -2.77 22.50
N TYR A 76 0.53 -2.97 21.86
CA TYR A 76 1.78 -3.27 22.54
C TYR A 76 2.25 -2.11 23.41
N VAL A 77 2.08 -0.87 22.92
CA VAL A 77 2.39 0.34 23.71
C VAL A 77 1.43 0.47 24.89
N LYS A 78 0.12 0.34 24.68
CA LYS A 78 -0.89 0.49 25.74
C LYS A 78 -0.79 -0.57 26.85
N LYS A 79 -0.43 -1.81 26.49
CA LYS A 79 -0.36 -2.93 27.45
C LYS A 79 1.00 -3.04 28.14
N GLY A 80 1.97 -2.18 27.83
CA GLY A 80 3.30 -2.19 28.47
C GLY A 80 4.07 -3.50 28.27
N TYR A 81 3.90 -4.17 27.11
CA TYR A 81 4.66 -5.39 26.81
C TYR A 81 6.16 -5.16 26.91
N ASP A 82 6.89 -6.13 27.46
CA ASP A 82 8.35 -6.13 27.45
C ASP A 82 8.89 -6.33 26.03
N GLU A 83 10.10 -5.84 25.75
CA GLU A 83 10.71 -5.92 24.42
C GLU A 83 10.79 -7.36 23.86
N PRO A 84 11.13 -8.43 24.63
CA PRO A 84 11.11 -9.81 24.12
C PRO A 84 9.72 -10.28 23.69
N GLN A 85 8.67 -9.87 24.43
CA GLN A 85 7.29 -10.21 24.12
C GLN A 85 6.82 -9.50 22.84
N LYS A 86 7.16 -8.21 22.70
CA LYS A 86 6.88 -7.42 21.48
C LYS A 86 7.55 -8.06 20.27
N GLU A 87 8.80 -8.45 20.38
CA GLU A 87 9.54 -9.06 19.28
C GLU A 87 8.92 -10.39 18.83
N LYS A 88 8.56 -11.25 19.76
CA LYS A 88 7.87 -12.53 19.48
C LYS A 88 6.52 -12.31 18.77
N ALA A 89 5.74 -11.34 19.25
CA ALA A 89 4.45 -10.99 18.66
C ALA A 89 4.62 -10.37 17.26
N ARG A 90 5.60 -9.50 17.06
CA ARG A 90 5.95 -8.91 15.75
C ARG A 90 6.40 -9.97 14.74
N LYS A 91 7.19 -10.97 15.15
CA LYS A 91 7.61 -12.09 14.29
C LYS A 91 6.41 -12.94 13.83
N ARG A 92 5.44 -13.17 14.74
CA ARG A 92 4.19 -13.86 14.37
C ARG A 92 3.37 -13.04 13.37
N LEU A 93 3.20 -11.74 13.64
CA LEU A 93 2.47 -10.83 12.77
C LEU A 93 3.13 -10.72 11.38
N PHE A 94 4.46 -10.71 11.32
CA PHE A 94 5.22 -10.69 10.06
C PHE A 94 4.93 -11.93 9.20
N ARG A 95 4.88 -13.13 9.80
CA ARG A 95 4.53 -14.37 9.06
C ARG A 95 3.11 -14.32 8.49
N VAL A 96 2.14 -13.88 9.31
CA VAL A 96 0.75 -13.74 8.87
C VAL A 96 0.63 -12.70 7.74
N GLN A 97 1.27 -11.55 7.90
CA GLN A 97 1.31 -10.52 6.86
C GLN A 97 1.91 -11.03 5.54
N SER A 98 3.04 -11.76 5.60
CA SER A 98 3.69 -12.29 4.39
C SER A 98 2.79 -13.28 3.67
N ALA A 99 2.10 -14.16 4.40
CA ALA A 99 1.14 -15.09 3.82
C ALA A 99 -0.08 -14.37 3.20
N LEU A 100 -0.60 -13.34 3.87
CA LEU A 100 -1.71 -12.53 3.36
C LEU A 100 -1.31 -11.75 2.10
N LEU A 101 -0.12 -11.12 2.08
CA LEU A 101 0.37 -10.42 0.88
C LEU A 101 0.50 -11.38 -0.29
N PHE A 102 1.11 -12.54 -0.08
CA PHE A 102 1.28 -13.56 -1.13
C PHE A 102 -0.09 -14.04 -1.67
N SER A 103 -1.05 -14.30 -0.78
CA SER A 103 -2.41 -14.68 -1.18
C SER A 103 -3.11 -13.55 -1.97
N THR A 104 -2.92 -12.31 -1.55
CA THR A 104 -3.50 -11.13 -2.22
C THR A 104 -2.88 -10.94 -3.61
N ASP A 105 -1.57 -11.12 -3.77
CA ASP A 105 -0.89 -11.02 -5.06
C ASP A 105 -1.36 -12.11 -6.04
N ILE A 106 -1.54 -13.34 -5.57
CA ILE A 106 -2.10 -14.43 -6.39
C ILE A 106 -3.54 -14.09 -6.82
N SER A 107 -4.35 -13.51 -5.95
CA SER A 107 -5.75 -13.16 -6.27
C SER A 107 -5.88 -12.13 -7.39
N LEU A 108 -4.84 -11.32 -7.67
CA LEU A 108 -4.82 -10.39 -8.79
C LEU A 108 -4.68 -11.06 -10.16
N ILE A 109 -4.22 -12.29 -10.22
CA ILE A 109 -4.06 -13.02 -11.50
C ILE A 109 -5.42 -13.14 -12.21
N ALA A 110 -6.48 -13.44 -11.47
CA ALA A 110 -7.82 -13.62 -12.05
C ALA A 110 -8.35 -12.34 -12.73
N PRO A 111 -8.41 -11.16 -12.08
CA PRO A 111 -8.88 -9.94 -12.75
C PRO A 111 -7.96 -9.48 -13.89
N ILE A 112 -6.65 -9.71 -13.79
CA ILE A 112 -5.69 -9.41 -14.88
C ILE A 112 -5.97 -10.28 -16.09
N THR A 113 -6.19 -11.59 -15.89
CA THR A 113 -6.50 -12.53 -16.97
C THR A 113 -7.85 -12.20 -17.62
N LEU A 114 -8.88 -11.95 -16.80
CA LEU A 114 -10.21 -11.56 -17.32
C LEU A 114 -10.13 -10.27 -18.13
N MET A 115 -9.33 -9.31 -17.72
CA MET A 115 -9.13 -8.05 -18.42
C MET A 115 -8.43 -8.25 -19.77
N ALA A 116 -7.40 -9.11 -19.81
CA ALA A 116 -6.69 -9.44 -21.04
C ALA A 116 -7.59 -10.18 -22.05
N LEU A 117 -8.56 -10.96 -21.57
CA LEU A 117 -9.53 -11.69 -22.40
C LEU A 117 -10.71 -10.80 -22.85
N GLN A 118 -11.12 -9.84 -22.04
CA GLN A 118 -12.16 -8.88 -22.38
C GLN A 118 -11.57 -7.78 -23.26
N LYS A 119 -11.62 -7.92 -24.57
CA LYS A 119 -11.22 -6.92 -25.58
C LYS A 119 -12.11 -5.66 -25.54
N LYS A 120 -12.28 -5.06 -24.35
CA LYS A 120 -13.04 -3.83 -24.19
C LYS A 120 -12.10 -2.67 -24.45
N GLU A 121 -12.26 -1.99 -25.57
CA GLU A 121 -11.54 -0.76 -25.88
C GLU A 121 -11.93 0.33 -24.89
N VAL A 122 -11.04 0.57 -23.94
CA VAL A 122 -11.13 1.75 -23.06
C VAL A 122 -10.15 2.77 -23.62
N ASN A 123 -10.67 3.79 -24.30
CA ASN A 123 -9.87 4.89 -24.83
C ASN A 123 -9.33 5.76 -23.68
N PHE A 124 -8.13 5.45 -23.21
CA PHE A 124 -7.39 6.33 -22.31
C PHE A 124 -6.70 7.44 -23.13
N SER A 125 -6.80 8.68 -22.67
CA SER A 125 -6.01 9.78 -23.21
C SER A 125 -4.51 9.52 -22.97
N SER A 126 -3.65 9.81 -23.97
CA SER A 126 -2.19 9.68 -23.85
C SER A 126 -1.62 10.46 -22.65
N VAL A 127 -2.20 11.62 -22.32
CA VAL A 127 -1.84 12.40 -21.12
C VAL A 127 -2.08 11.59 -19.84
N HIS A 128 -3.18 10.85 -19.76
CA HIS A 128 -3.49 10.01 -18.61
C HIS A 128 -2.48 8.88 -18.43
N ALA A 129 -2.11 8.19 -19.51
CA ALA A 129 -1.11 7.13 -19.49
C ALA A 129 0.28 7.64 -19.05
N ILE A 130 0.71 8.81 -19.55
CA ILE A 130 1.97 9.45 -19.15
C ILE A 130 1.97 9.83 -17.68
N THR A 131 0.86 10.38 -17.17
CA THR A 131 0.71 10.76 -15.76
C THR A 131 0.80 9.52 -14.85
N ILE A 132 0.13 8.43 -15.19
CA ILE A 132 0.21 7.17 -14.45
C ILE A 132 1.66 6.63 -14.48
N ALA A 133 2.34 6.69 -15.62
CA ALA A 133 3.73 6.24 -15.76
C ALA A 133 4.67 7.02 -14.83
N ALA A 134 4.60 8.35 -14.84
CA ALA A 134 5.43 9.21 -13.98
C ALA A 134 5.16 8.92 -12.49
N TYR A 135 3.88 8.83 -12.09
CA TYR A 135 3.50 8.52 -10.71
C TYR A 135 3.98 7.13 -10.27
N THR A 136 3.80 6.11 -11.10
CA THR A 136 4.22 4.73 -10.81
C THR A 136 5.73 4.63 -10.65
N THR A 137 6.49 5.27 -11.54
CA THR A 137 7.96 5.33 -11.46
C THR A 137 8.41 5.99 -10.14
N TYR A 138 7.86 7.15 -9.81
CA TYR A 138 8.12 7.81 -8.54
C TYR A 138 7.80 6.90 -7.33
N LYS A 139 6.64 6.25 -7.34
CA LYS A 139 6.18 5.37 -6.28
C LYS A 139 7.12 4.18 -6.06
N ILE A 140 7.62 3.55 -7.14
CA ILE A 140 8.56 2.44 -7.08
C ILE A 140 9.89 2.89 -6.47
N ILE A 141 10.49 3.96 -6.99
CA ILE A 141 11.76 4.48 -6.51
C ILE A 141 11.69 4.82 -5.02
N MET A 142 10.66 5.56 -4.62
CA MET A 142 10.47 5.96 -3.22
C MET A 142 10.20 4.76 -2.30
N SER A 143 9.45 3.76 -2.76
CA SER A 143 9.19 2.55 -1.99
C SER A 143 10.45 1.70 -1.81
N ALA A 144 11.26 1.54 -2.85
CA ALA A 144 12.53 0.81 -2.79
C ALA A 144 13.54 1.48 -1.85
N ILE A 145 13.71 2.80 -1.94
CA ILE A 145 14.56 3.58 -1.03
C ILE A 145 14.10 3.43 0.42
N ASN A 146 12.80 3.60 0.66
CA ASN A 146 12.24 3.52 2.00
C ASN A 146 12.31 2.09 2.57
N PHE A 147 12.14 1.07 1.76
CA PHE A 147 12.31 -0.33 2.15
C PHE A 147 13.76 -0.63 2.55
N SER A 148 14.73 -0.15 1.76
CA SER A 148 16.15 -0.27 2.07
C SER A 148 16.53 0.41 3.39
N LYS A 149 15.97 1.62 3.65
CA LYS A 149 16.14 2.31 4.94
C LYS A 149 15.52 1.53 6.10
N ALA A 150 14.35 0.91 5.88
CA ALA A 150 13.68 0.12 6.90
C ALA A 150 14.48 -1.13 7.30
N LYS A 151 15.20 -1.75 6.38
CA LYS A 151 16.10 -2.89 6.69
C LYS A 151 17.16 -2.52 7.71
N LYS A 152 17.66 -1.28 7.68
CA LYS A 152 18.70 -0.77 8.59
C LYS A 152 18.13 -0.32 9.96
N ASN A 153 16.84 -0.05 10.06
CA ASN A 153 16.22 0.52 11.27
C ASN A 153 16.04 -0.50 12.42
N GLY A 154 16.13 -1.80 12.16
CA GLY A 154 15.93 -2.85 13.19
C GLY A 154 14.48 -3.09 13.63
N ASN A 155 13.57 -2.13 13.50
CA ASN A 155 12.18 -2.28 13.91
C ASN A 155 11.38 -3.10 12.88
N LEU A 156 10.88 -4.26 13.33
CA LEU A 156 10.17 -5.21 12.45
C LEU A 156 8.85 -4.63 11.92
N SER A 157 8.13 -3.83 12.71
CA SER A 157 6.87 -3.22 12.27
C SER A 157 7.09 -2.16 11.19
N VAL A 158 8.19 -1.42 11.28
CA VAL A 158 8.61 -0.50 10.20
C VAL A 158 8.91 -1.27 8.92
N LYS A 159 9.60 -2.42 9.03
CA LYS A 159 9.87 -3.30 7.87
C LYS A 159 8.57 -3.82 7.27
N MET A 160 7.63 -4.26 8.10
CA MET A 160 6.31 -4.74 7.66
C MET A 160 5.55 -3.68 6.86
N LEU A 161 5.43 -2.47 7.37
CA LEU A 161 4.72 -1.38 6.70
C LEU A 161 5.40 -0.97 5.38
N ARG A 162 6.74 -0.97 5.34
CA ARG A 162 7.48 -0.66 4.11
C ARG A 162 7.41 -1.78 3.08
N ASN A 163 7.31 -3.04 3.52
CA ASN A 163 7.05 -4.17 2.63
C ASN A 163 5.70 -4.04 1.94
N VAL A 164 4.63 -3.72 2.68
CA VAL A 164 3.31 -3.45 2.10
C VAL A 164 3.37 -2.34 1.06
N ASN A 165 4.09 -1.25 1.34
CA ASN A 165 4.23 -0.15 0.39
C ASN A 165 5.02 -0.55 -0.87
N LEU A 166 6.02 -1.44 -0.73
CA LEU A 166 6.78 -1.94 -1.88
C LEU A 166 5.90 -2.83 -2.76
N VAL A 167 5.15 -3.76 -2.17
CA VAL A 167 4.21 -4.62 -2.90
C VAL A 167 3.16 -3.77 -3.63
N ASP A 168 2.57 -2.79 -2.96
CA ASP A 168 1.63 -1.85 -3.56
C ASP A 168 2.25 -1.05 -4.73
N ALA A 169 3.53 -0.68 -4.64
CA ALA A 169 4.23 -0.04 -5.74
C ALA A 169 4.46 -0.98 -6.93
N LEU A 170 4.80 -2.25 -6.68
CA LEU A 170 4.97 -3.25 -7.73
C LEU A 170 3.65 -3.56 -8.44
N VAL A 171 2.54 -3.66 -7.72
CA VAL A 171 1.22 -3.85 -8.33
C VAL A 171 0.79 -2.63 -9.16
N SER A 172 1.25 -1.43 -8.81
CA SER A 172 1.02 -0.24 -9.65
C SER A 172 1.63 -0.36 -11.05
N VAL A 173 2.68 -1.19 -11.23
CA VAL A 173 3.25 -1.50 -12.55
C VAL A 173 2.25 -2.24 -13.43
N LEU A 174 1.51 -3.18 -12.87
CA LEU A 174 0.48 -3.92 -13.62
C LEU A 174 -0.63 -2.96 -14.10
N SER A 175 -1.04 -2.02 -13.26
CA SER A 175 -2.00 -0.98 -13.65
C SER A 175 -1.44 -0.06 -14.74
N LEU A 176 -0.13 0.25 -14.69
CA LEU A 176 0.54 1.01 -15.73
C LEU A 176 0.61 0.24 -17.05
N GLN A 177 1.01 -1.03 -17.03
CA GLN A 177 1.06 -1.88 -18.23
C GLN A 177 -0.32 -1.94 -18.90
N TYR A 178 -1.37 -2.10 -18.10
CA TYR A 178 -2.73 -2.04 -18.61
C TYR A 178 -3.04 -0.70 -19.29
N ALA A 179 -2.79 0.40 -18.63
CA ALA A 179 -3.04 1.73 -19.20
C ALA A 179 -2.28 1.95 -20.51
N LEU A 180 -1.01 1.49 -20.58
CA LEU A 180 -0.20 1.59 -21.79
C LEU A 180 -0.75 0.72 -22.94
N VAL A 181 -1.11 -0.52 -22.68
CA VAL A 181 -1.70 -1.41 -23.68
C VAL A 181 -3.01 -0.85 -24.23
N MET A 182 -3.88 -0.32 -23.35
CA MET A 182 -5.15 0.27 -23.77
C MET A 182 -5.01 1.61 -24.49
N THR A 183 -3.93 2.36 -24.25
CA THR A 183 -3.69 3.66 -24.89
C THR A 183 -2.97 3.51 -26.24
N PHE A 184 -2.00 2.59 -26.31
CA PHE A 184 -1.08 2.48 -27.45
C PHE A 184 -1.14 1.15 -28.18
N GLY A 185 -1.83 0.12 -27.65
CA GLY A 185 -1.90 -1.23 -28.19
C GLY A 185 -2.95 -1.42 -29.31
N GLY A 186 -3.74 -0.42 -29.65
CA GLY A 186 -4.78 -0.47 -30.69
C GLY A 186 -4.29 -0.39 -32.14
N GLY A 187 -3.00 -0.62 -32.38
CA GLY A 187 -2.35 -0.49 -33.71
C GLY A 187 -1.74 -1.77 -34.29
N ILE A 188 -2.11 -2.98 -33.77
CA ILE A 188 -1.62 -4.26 -34.32
C ILE A 188 -2.82 -5.12 -34.70
#